data_cc5d5f73ace06b6791d0910ee3a77623
#
_entry.id   cc5d5f73ace06b6791d0910ee3a77623
#
_cell.length_a   1.000
_cell.length_b   1.000
_cell.length_c   1.000
_cell.angle_alpha   90.00
_cell.angle_beta   90.00
_cell.angle_gamma   90.00
#
_symmetry.space_group_name_H-M   'P 1'
#
loop_
_entity.id
_entity.type
_entity.pdbx_description
1 polymer ?
#
loop_
_entity_poly.entity_id
_entity_poly.type
_entity_poly.pdbx_seq_one_letter_code
_entity_poly.pdbx_strand_id
1 'polypeptide(L)'
;MHDGHPFRALVVGGSVGGLAVAHELRSIGAEVAVYERSADRTQPRGAGIVMQPEVEALLGRLGISVPSVSVQLHERQQLHRHGEASRFEAPQWMTAW
;
A
#
# COMPACT_ATOMS: atom_id res chain seq x y z
N MET A 1 11.44 -21.49 -15.04
CA MET A 1 12.45 -21.86 -14.04
C MET A 1 13.82 -21.40 -14.51
N HIS A 2 14.54 -20.78 -13.64
CA HIS A 2 15.89 -20.29 -13.91
C HIS A 2 16.89 -21.18 -13.16
N ASP A 3 17.98 -21.52 -13.77
CA ASP A 3 18.95 -22.53 -13.35
C ASP A 3 19.74 -22.18 -12.08
N GLY A 4 19.06 -21.85 -10.99
CA GLY A 4 19.68 -21.44 -9.75
C GLY A 4 20.20 -19.99 -9.74
N HIS A 5 20.06 -19.29 -10.84
CA HIS A 5 20.37 -17.86 -10.90
C HIS A 5 19.13 -17.04 -10.56
N PRO A 6 19.27 -16.02 -9.72
CA PRO A 6 18.13 -15.14 -9.46
C PRO A 6 17.76 -14.39 -10.75
N PHE A 7 16.49 -14.26 -11.02
CA PHE A 7 16.06 -13.38 -12.08
C PHE A 7 16.08 -11.92 -11.59
N ARG A 8 16.20 -11.00 -12.51
CA ARG A 8 16.21 -9.58 -12.20
C ARG A 8 14.90 -8.95 -12.60
N ALA A 9 14.41 -8.06 -11.75
CA ALA A 9 13.21 -7.30 -12.00
C ALA A 9 13.48 -5.82 -11.80
N LEU A 10 12.98 -5.01 -12.73
CA LEU A 10 13.03 -3.56 -12.62
C LEU A 10 11.61 -3.07 -12.37
N VAL A 11 11.43 -2.33 -11.30
CA VAL A 11 10.14 -1.72 -10.95
C VAL A 11 10.26 -0.23 -11.18
N VAL A 12 9.42 0.29 -12.05
CA VAL A 12 9.38 1.73 -12.34
C VAL A 12 8.22 2.33 -11.57
N GLY A 13 8.54 3.20 -10.63
CA GLY A 13 7.60 3.82 -9.72
C GLY A 13 7.75 3.29 -8.31
N GLY A 14 8.12 4.16 -7.38
CA GLY A 14 8.34 3.84 -5.96
C GLY A 14 7.16 4.16 -5.06
N SER A 15 5.95 4.23 -5.61
CA SER A 15 4.72 4.40 -4.85
C SER A 15 4.25 3.05 -4.27
N VAL A 16 3.11 3.05 -3.61
CA VAL A 16 2.60 1.87 -2.90
C VAL A 16 2.56 0.62 -3.79
N GLY A 17 2.01 0.74 -5.00
CA GLY A 17 1.92 -0.39 -5.93
C GLY A 17 3.28 -0.91 -6.35
N GLY A 18 4.20 -0.02 -6.69
CA GLY A 18 5.56 -0.38 -7.08
C GLY A 18 6.33 -1.05 -5.94
N LEU A 19 6.25 -0.49 -4.74
CA LEU A 19 6.92 -1.07 -3.58
C LEU A 19 6.32 -2.41 -3.18
N ALA A 20 5.00 -2.57 -3.28
CA ALA A 20 4.34 -3.84 -2.99
C ALA A 20 4.83 -4.93 -3.96
N VAL A 21 4.88 -4.64 -5.25
CA VAL A 21 5.39 -5.57 -6.27
C VAL A 21 6.87 -5.89 -6.00
N ALA A 22 7.68 -4.89 -5.65
CA ALA A 22 9.08 -5.10 -5.35
C ALA A 22 9.28 -6.07 -4.19
N HIS A 23 8.52 -5.92 -3.12
CA HIS A 23 8.59 -6.83 -1.98
C HIS A 23 8.14 -8.25 -2.33
N GLU A 24 7.07 -8.37 -3.08
CA GLU A 24 6.59 -9.70 -3.52
C GLU A 24 7.61 -10.39 -4.43
N LEU A 25 8.22 -9.65 -5.36
CA LEU A 25 9.28 -10.20 -6.22
C LEU A 25 10.50 -10.65 -5.41
N ARG A 26 10.91 -9.87 -4.43
CA ARG A 26 12.01 -10.28 -3.53
C ARG A 26 11.67 -11.54 -2.76
N SER A 27 10.43 -11.70 -2.35
CA SER A 27 10.01 -12.88 -1.59
C SER A 27 10.12 -14.18 -2.37
N ILE A 28 10.12 -14.12 -3.70
CA ILE A 28 10.29 -15.28 -4.57
C ILE A 28 11.70 -15.37 -5.16
N GLY A 29 12.66 -14.63 -4.62
CA GLY A 29 14.06 -14.74 -4.96
C GLY A 29 14.57 -13.82 -6.05
N ALA A 30 13.79 -12.85 -6.50
CA ALA A 30 14.25 -11.90 -7.51
C ALA A 30 15.24 -10.88 -6.96
N GLU A 31 16.19 -10.46 -7.78
CA GLU A 31 16.93 -9.23 -7.57
C GLU A 31 16.06 -8.09 -8.08
N VAL A 32 15.76 -7.12 -7.23
CA VAL A 32 14.84 -6.04 -7.59
C VAL A 32 15.51 -4.69 -7.47
N ALA A 33 15.36 -3.88 -8.51
CA ALA A 33 15.71 -2.46 -8.48
C ALA A 33 14.44 -1.65 -8.68
N VAL A 34 14.27 -0.61 -7.87
CA VAL A 34 13.12 0.29 -7.95
C VAL A 34 13.62 1.65 -8.43
N TYR A 35 13.00 2.17 -9.47
CA TYR A 35 13.30 3.47 -10.02
C TYR A 35 12.14 4.42 -9.77
N GLU A 36 12.41 5.50 -9.08
CA GLU A 36 11.43 6.53 -8.78
C GLU A 36 11.94 7.87 -9.32
N ARG A 37 11.09 8.55 -10.10
CA ARG A 37 11.46 9.84 -10.70
C ARG A 37 11.62 10.97 -9.68
N SER A 38 10.96 10.87 -8.54
CA SER A 38 11.02 11.88 -7.50
C SER A 38 12.15 11.58 -6.54
N ALA A 39 13.08 12.50 -6.38
CA ALA A 39 14.18 12.35 -5.42
C ALA A 39 13.72 12.55 -3.97
N ASP A 40 12.67 13.32 -3.74
CA ASP A 40 12.16 13.58 -2.40
C ASP A 40 11.16 12.52 -2.00
N ARG A 41 11.59 11.62 -1.10
CA ARG A 41 10.77 10.52 -0.57
C ARG A 41 10.11 10.88 0.76
N THR A 42 10.40 12.04 1.32
CA THR A 42 9.90 12.44 2.63
C THR A 42 8.55 13.11 2.55
N GLN A 43 8.19 13.65 1.40
CA GLN A 43 6.90 14.30 1.21
C GLN A 43 5.80 13.29 0.91
N PRO A 44 4.70 13.33 1.64
CA PRO A 44 3.55 12.47 1.34
C PRO A 44 2.97 12.83 -0.03
N ARG A 45 2.66 11.81 -0.82
CA ARG A 45 2.09 11.95 -2.15
C ARG A 45 0.87 11.06 -2.27
N GLY A 46 -0.11 11.52 -3.00
CA GLY A 46 -1.34 10.80 -3.21
C GLY A 46 -2.32 10.92 -2.04
N ALA A 47 -3.36 10.16 -2.11
CA ALA A 47 -4.42 10.14 -1.11
C ALA A 47 -4.20 9.02 -0.09
N GLY A 48 -4.83 9.15 1.05
CA GLY A 48 -4.92 8.05 2.01
C GLY A 48 -5.71 6.88 1.43
N ILE A 49 -5.36 5.70 1.85
CA ILE A 49 -5.94 4.46 1.34
C ILE A 49 -6.56 3.69 2.50
N VAL A 50 -7.80 3.25 2.32
CA VAL A 50 -8.42 2.32 3.28
C VAL A 50 -7.70 0.99 3.19
N MET A 51 -7.34 0.43 4.34
CA MET A 51 -6.61 -0.84 4.42
C MET A 51 -7.47 -1.98 3.87
N GLN A 52 -6.91 -2.73 2.94
CA GLN A 52 -7.56 -3.90 2.37
C GLN A 52 -6.90 -5.18 2.92
N PRO A 53 -7.62 -6.31 2.96
CA PRO A 53 -7.05 -7.55 3.49
C PRO A 53 -5.75 -7.98 2.83
N GLU A 54 -5.62 -7.79 1.53
CA GLU A 54 -4.42 -8.15 0.77
C GLU A 54 -3.21 -7.30 1.18
N VAL A 55 -3.43 -6.02 1.41
CA VAL A 55 -2.38 -5.11 1.87
C VAL A 55 -1.99 -5.43 3.31
N GLU A 56 -2.97 -5.71 4.14
CA GLU A 56 -2.75 -6.11 5.52
C GLU A 56 -1.91 -7.39 5.60
N ALA A 57 -2.20 -8.37 4.74
CA ALA A 57 -1.42 -9.60 4.64
C ALA A 57 0.02 -9.33 4.21
N LEU A 58 0.21 -8.44 3.23
CA LEU A 58 1.55 -8.04 2.80
C LEU A 58 2.33 -7.38 3.95
N LEU A 59 1.72 -6.43 4.65
CA LEU A 59 2.36 -5.78 5.79
C LEU A 59 2.73 -6.79 6.87
N GLY A 60 1.86 -7.77 7.13
CA GLY A 60 2.14 -8.86 8.07
C GLY A 60 3.37 -9.66 7.69
N ARG A 61 3.51 -10.00 6.41
CA ARG A 61 4.69 -10.70 5.91
C ARG A 61 5.98 -9.88 6.05
N LEU A 62 5.86 -8.56 6.00
CA LEU A 62 7.00 -7.65 6.17
C LEU A 62 7.29 -7.33 7.64
N GLY A 63 6.50 -7.86 8.57
CA GLY A 63 6.66 -7.58 9.99
C GLY A 63 6.17 -6.21 10.42
N ILE A 64 5.32 -5.58 9.62
CA ILE A 64 4.77 -4.25 9.90
C ILE A 64 3.38 -4.40 10.50
N SER A 65 3.16 -3.85 11.68
CA SER A 65 1.86 -3.87 12.30
C SER A 65 0.96 -2.77 11.71
N VAL A 66 -0.29 -3.11 11.41
CA VAL A 66 -1.25 -2.17 10.84
C VAL A 66 -1.43 -0.93 11.72
N PRO A 67 -1.60 -1.05 13.05
CA PRO A 67 -1.74 0.15 13.89
C PRO A 67 -0.55 1.11 13.85
N SER A 68 0.65 0.62 13.53
CA SER A 68 1.84 1.48 13.47
C SER A 68 1.87 2.40 12.25
N VAL A 69 1.11 2.08 11.21
CA VAL A 69 1.13 2.79 9.93
C VAL A 69 -0.25 3.28 9.49
N SER A 70 -1.26 3.14 10.31
CA SER A 70 -2.63 3.49 9.95
C SER A 70 -3.37 4.16 11.09
N VAL A 71 -4.47 4.76 10.75
CA VAL A 71 -5.38 5.43 11.68
C VAL A 71 -6.73 4.71 11.63
N GLN A 72 -7.29 4.41 12.80
CA GLN A 72 -8.63 3.84 12.89
C GLN A 72 -9.66 4.86 12.41
N LEU A 73 -10.53 4.42 11.51
CA LEU A 73 -11.65 5.24 11.06
C LEU A 73 -12.87 4.97 11.93
N HIS A 74 -13.59 6.02 12.28
CA HIS A 74 -14.80 5.94 13.10
C HIS A 74 -16.05 6.26 12.29
N GLU A 75 -15.90 7.10 11.28
CA GLU A 75 -17.02 7.57 10.47
C GLU A 75 -16.54 7.76 9.04
N ARG A 76 -17.41 7.50 8.09
CA ARG A 76 -17.20 7.85 6.70
C ARG A 76 -18.38 8.67 6.21
N GLN A 77 -18.08 9.60 5.31
CA GLN A 77 -19.09 10.44 4.69
C GLN A 77 -19.08 10.19 3.18
N GLN A 78 -20.26 10.01 2.63
CA GLN A 78 -20.44 9.88 1.20
C GLN A 78 -21.14 11.13 0.68
N LEU A 79 -20.49 11.80 -0.26
CA LEU A 79 -21.04 13.01 -0.88
C LEU A 79 -21.77 12.61 -2.17
N HIS A 80 -22.95 13.16 -2.34
CA HIS A 80 -23.76 12.93 -3.53
C HIS A 80 -23.70 14.13 -4.47
N ARG A 81 -24.02 13.90 -5.72
CA ARG A 81 -23.92 14.89 -6.80
C ARG A 81 -24.61 16.23 -6.50
N HIS A 82 -25.67 16.21 -5.74
CA HIS A 82 -26.46 17.41 -5.43
C HIS A 82 -26.13 18.04 -4.07
N GLY A 83 -24.97 17.72 -3.51
CA GLY A 83 -24.54 18.28 -2.25
C GLY A 83 -25.10 17.58 -1.01
N GLU A 84 -25.92 16.59 -1.17
CA GLU A 84 -26.37 15.76 -0.05
C GLU A 84 -25.20 14.92 0.47
N ALA A 85 -25.16 14.72 1.77
CA ALA A 85 -24.15 13.93 2.42
C ALA A 85 -24.80 12.85 3.28
N SER A 86 -24.32 11.62 3.13
CA SER A 86 -24.69 10.51 3.99
C SER A 86 -23.51 10.19 4.89
N ARG A 87 -23.78 9.98 6.18
CA ARG A 87 -22.75 9.59 7.15
C ARG A 87 -23.02 8.17 7.60
N PHE A 88 -21.96 7.40 7.69
CA PHE A 88 -22.01 6.01 8.11
C PHE A 88 -20.97 5.79 9.19
N GLU A 89 -21.33 5.01 10.20
CA GLU A 89 -20.37 4.54 11.16
C GLU A 89 -19.42 3.57 10.46
N ALA A 90 -18.12 3.80 10.60
CA ALA A 90 -17.12 2.93 10.01
C ALA A 90 -17.03 1.62 10.81
N PRO A 91 -16.90 0.46 10.12
CA PRO A 91 -16.66 -0.80 10.82
C PRO A 91 -15.36 -0.72 11.65
N GLN A 92 -15.31 -1.47 12.76
CA GLN A 92 -14.15 -1.46 13.65
C GLN A 92 -12.84 -1.84 12.95
N TRP A 93 -12.91 -2.67 11.90
CA TRP A 93 -11.73 -3.09 11.16
C TRP A 93 -11.24 -2.04 10.15
N MET A 94 -12.02 -1.00 9.90
CA MET A 94 -11.68 -0.02 8.86
C MET A 94 -10.62 0.95 9.35
N THR A 95 -9.45 0.89 8.73
CA THR A 95 -8.35 1.81 8.98
C THR A 95 -7.90 2.43 7.66
N ALA A 96 -7.23 3.57 7.75
CA ALA A 96 -6.63 4.25 6.60
C ALA A 96 -5.19 4.64 6.90
N TRP A 97 -4.40 4.68 5.86
CA TRP A 97 -2.98 5.05 5.92
C TRP A 97 -2.58 6.02 4.82
#